data_d03e66d04395bb9a1dbc1799f17b3716
#
_entry.id   d03e66d04395bb9a1dbc1799f17b3716
#
_cell.length_a   1.000
_cell.length_b   1.000
_cell.length_c   1.000
_cell.angle_alpha   90.00
_cell.angle_beta   90.00
_cell.angle_gamma   90.00
#
_symmetry.space_group_name_H-M   'P 1'
#
loop_
_entity.id
_entity.type
_entity.pdbx_description
1 polymer ?
#
loop_
_entity_poly.entity_id
_entity_poly.type
_entity_poly.pdbx_seq_one_letter_code
_entity_poly.pdbx_strand_id
1 'polypeptide(L)'
;MYCMKSCVVAIMLGIFASPTLADELPKSKQTKLGLYVSAAEAGQMLSKQEAVLVDIRSRAEVGFLGLPTSAAHIPYMVIPMMADYNSEKGSYDLELNPDFPSDFKAYAEAKGLSKASPIILMCRSGSRSARAADLLADLGYTKVYSMTDGYEGDKVADGPHKGQRLVNGWRNAGLGWSYKISAEQAYLADQ
;
A
#
# COMPACT_ATOMS: atom_id res chain seq x y z
N MET A 1 -54.76 -19.39 46.45
CA MET A 1 -54.61 -19.63 44.98
C MET A 1 -53.89 -18.39 44.41
N TYR A 2 -52.50 -18.38 44.37
CA TYR A 2 -51.67 -17.25 43.90
C TYR A 2 -51.23 -17.57 42.48
N CYS A 3 -51.62 -16.72 41.55
CA CYS A 3 -51.25 -16.80 40.15
C CYS A 3 -49.95 -16.02 39.94
N MET A 4 -48.85 -16.74 39.78
CA MET A 4 -47.53 -16.13 39.38
C MET A 4 -47.57 -15.83 37.89
N LYS A 5 -47.55 -14.53 37.54
CA LYS A 5 -47.32 -14.08 36.16
C LYS A 5 -45.83 -14.07 35.88
N SER A 6 -45.32 -14.99 35.04
CA SER A 6 -43.98 -14.98 34.52
C SER A 6 -43.82 -13.83 33.51
N CYS A 7 -43.00 -12.83 33.86
CA CYS A 7 -42.50 -11.84 32.91
C CYS A 7 -41.29 -12.43 32.15
N VAL A 8 -41.47 -12.70 30.88
CA VAL A 8 -40.34 -13.02 29.96
C VAL A 8 -39.72 -11.71 29.51
N VAL A 9 -38.53 -11.42 30.00
CA VAL A 9 -37.71 -10.30 29.51
C VAL A 9 -36.96 -10.79 28.28
N ALA A 10 -37.35 -10.34 27.09
CA ALA A 10 -36.63 -10.56 25.86
C ALA A 10 -35.40 -9.62 25.82
N ILE A 11 -34.22 -10.18 26.05
CA ILE A 11 -32.94 -9.46 25.84
C ILE A 11 -32.69 -9.39 24.35
N MET A 12 -32.90 -8.20 23.75
CA MET A 12 -32.46 -7.91 22.40
C MET A 12 -30.93 -7.74 22.43
N LEU A 13 -30.18 -8.75 21.98
CA LEU A 13 -28.74 -8.60 21.68
C LEU A 13 -28.61 -7.74 20.41
N GLY A 14 -28.31 -6.47 20.59
CA GLY A 14 -27.90 -5.61 19.50
C GLY A 14 -26.54 -6.06 18.99
N ILE A 15 -26.46 -6.57 17.77
CA ILE A 15 -25.20 -6.86 17.07
C ILE A 15 -24.62 -5.51 16.66
N PHE A 16 -23.70 -4.97 17.45
CA PHE A 16 -22.88 -3.86 17.03
C PHE A 16 -21.81 -4.43 16.08
N ALA A 17 -21.99 -4.22 14.79
CA ALA A 17 -20.93 -4.46 13.81
C ALA A 17 -19.78 -3.47 14.12
N SER A 18 -18.63 -3.97 14.53
CA SER A 18 -17.44 -3.14 14.64
C SER A 18 -17.05 -2.65 13.23
N PRO A 19 -16.68 -1.37 13.06
CA PRO A 19 -16.22 -0.87 11.77
C PRO A 19 -15.04 -1.70 11.30
N THR A 20 -15.04 -2.05 10.01
CA THR A 20 -13.90 -2.71 9.40
C THR A 20 -12.79 -1.69 9.17
N LEU A 21 -11.53 -2.12 9.10
CA LEU A 21 -10.40 -1.24 8.79
C LEU A 21 -10.64 -0.43 7.50
N ALA A 22 -11.41 -0.99 6.55
CA ALA A 22 -11.79 -0.32 5.31
C ALA A 22 -12.65 0.93 5.53
N ASP A 23 -13.54 0.92 6.53
CA ASP A 23 -14.45 2.04 6.82
C ASP A 23 -13.72 3.22 7.49
N GLU A 24 -12.58 2.96 8.14
CA GLU A 24 -11.75 3.98 8.80
C GLU A 24 -10.72 4.61 7.87
N LEU A 25 -10.43 3.98 6.70
CA LEU A 25 -9.44 4.50 5.76
C LEU A 25 -10.00 5.67 4.95
N PRO A 26 -9.19 6.73 4.70
CA PRO A 26 -9.54 7.78 3.76
C PRO A 26 -9.90 7.19 2.38
N LYS A 27 -10.90 7.75 1.70
CA LYS A 27 -11.34 7.30 0.37
C LYS A 27 -10.19 7.11 -0.63
N SER A 28 -9.17 7.96 -0.56
CA SER A 28 -7.97 7.87 -1.42
C SER A 28 -7.09 6.65 -1.16
N LYS A 29 -7.31 5.92 -0.06
CA LYS A 29 -6.58 4.70 0.30
C LYS A 29 -7.46 3.44 0.20
N GLN A 30 -8.75 3.57 -0.07
CA GLN A 30 -9.67 2.44 -0.24
C GLN A 30 -9.45 1.75 -1.59
N THR A 31 -9.70 0.42 -1.63
CA THR A 31 -9.52 -0.42 -2.83
C THR A 31 -10.74 -1.31 -3.07
N LYS A 32 -10.94 -1.72 -4.33
CA LYS A 32 -12.00 -2.65 -4.75
C LYS A 32 -11.94 -3.99 -4.02
N LEU A 33 -10.72 -4.50 -3.77
CA LEU A 33 -10.51 -5.79 -3.12
C LEU A 33 -10.65 -5.71 -1.59
N GLY A 34 -10.57 -4.53 -0.98
CA GLY A 34 -10.63 -4.36 0.46
C GLY A 34 -9.47 -5.03 1.23
N LEU A 35 -8.34 -5.30 0.55
CA LEU A 35 -7.18 -5.96 1.15
C LEU A 35 -6.13 -4.92 1.53
N TYR A 36 -5.86 -4.81 2.82
CA TYR A 36 -4.97 -3.81 3.40
C TYR A 36 -3.95 -4.44 4.32
N VAL A 37 -2.76 -3.85 4.37
CA VAL A 37 -1.73 -4.16 5.35
C VAL A 37 -1.03 -2.86 5.78
N SER A 38 -0.59 -2.79 7.02
CA SER A 38 0.41 -1.84 7.48
C SER A 38 1.81 -2.32 7.08
N ALA A 39 2.82 -1.44 7.17
CA ALA A 39 4.21 -1.82 6.96
C ALA A 39 4.66 -2.96 7.89
N ALA A 40 4.24 -2.94 9.16
CA ALA A 40 4.56 -3.98 10.13
C ALA A 40 3.96 -5.35 9.75
N GLU A 41 2.68 -5.38 9.35
CA GLU A 41 2.02 -6.60 8.87
C GLU A 41 2.66 -7.11 7.57
N ALA A 42 2.99 -6.21 6.64
CA ALA A 42 3.70 -6.56 5.42
C ALA A 42 5.06 -7.21 5.74
N GLY A 43 5.83 -6.65 6.69
CA GLY A 43 7.08 -7.24 7.16
C GLY A 43 6.90 -8.66 7.70
N GLN A 44 5.81 -8.92 8.43
CA GLN A 44 5.47 -10.26 8.92
C GLN A 44 5.14 -11.24 7.78
N MET A 45 4.32 -10.82 6.81
CA MET A 45 3.97 -11.65 5.64
C MET A 45 5.23 -12.02 4.84
N LEU A 46 6.12 -11.05 4.62
CA LEU A 46 7.37 -11.28 3.88
C LEU A 46 8.33 -12.21 4.61
N SER A 47 8.44 -12.11 5.93
CA SER A 47 9.30 -12.99 6.75
C SER A 47 8.86 -14.45 6.69
N LYS A 48 7.56 -14.69 6.47
CA LYS A 48 6.97 -16.04 6.28
C LYS A 48 6.92 -16.47 4.82
N GLN A 49 7.39 -15.64 3.90
CA GLN A 49 7.30 -15.87 2.44
C GLN A 49 5.86 -16.04 1.93
N GLU A 50 4.90 -15.39 2.59
CA GLU A 50 3.48 -15.47 2.25
C GLU A 50 3.07 -14.49 1.13
N ALA A 51 3.92 -13.54 0.77
CA ALA A 51 3.65 -12.52 -0.25
C ALA A 51 4.93 -12.03 -0.92
N VAL A 52 4.79 -11.32 -2.04
CA VAL A 52 5.85 -10.50 -2.65
C VAL A 52 5.57 -9.03 -2.41
N LEU A 53 6.63 -8.22 -2.25
CA LEU A 53 6.56 -6.77 -2.12
C LEU A 53 7.00 -6.09 -3.40
N VAL A 54 6.18 -5.17 -3.91
CA VAL A 54 6.50 -4.32 -5.05
C VAL A 54 6.45 -2.85 -4.61
N ASP A 55 7.59 -2.19 -4.67
CA ASP A 55 7.70 -0.74 -4.48
C ASP A 55 7.33 -0.03 -5.78
N ILE A 56 6.23 0.71 -5.75
CA ILE A 56 5.68 1.38 -6.93
C ILE A 56 5.98 2.88 -6.97
N ARG A 57 6.93 3.34 -6.15
CA ARG A 57 7.37 4.75 -6.15
C ARG A 57 8.18 5.05 -7.42
N SER A 58 8.33 6.35 -7.72
CA SER A 58 9.18 6.77 -8.84
C SER A 58 10.66 6.42 -8.61
N ARG A 59 11.44 6.31 -9.70
CA ARG A 59 12.91 6.10 -9.65
C ARG A 59 13.61 7.15 -8.77
N ALA A 60 13.17 8.41 -8.86
CA ALA A 60 13.73 9.49 -8.05
C ALA A 60 13.47 9.28 -6.55
N GLU A 61 12.24 8.90 -6.15
CA GLU A 61 11.94 8.59 -4.75
C GLU A 61 12.81 7.43 -4.24
N VAL A 62 12.93 6.36 -5.01
CA VAL A 62 13.75 5.20 -4.64
C VAL A 62 15.24 5.54 -4.59
N GLY A 63 15.75 6.29 -5.55
CA GLY A 63 17.15 6.70 -5.61
C GLY A 63 17.58 7.61 -4.44
N PHE A 64 16.70 8.51 -3.98
CA PHE A 64 17.02 9.44 -2.89
C PHE A 64 16.65 8.92 -1.50
N LEU A 65 15.59 8.09 -1.38
CA LEU A 65 15.07 7.64 -0.10
C LEU A 65 15.43 6.19 0.23
N GLY A 66 15.97 5.46 -0.73
CA GLY A 66 16.21 4.02 -0.62
C GLY A 66 14.93 3.21 -0.83
N LEU A 67 15.05 1.87 -0.79
CA LEU A 67 13.93 0.94 -0.93
C LEU A 67 14.09 -0.24 0.05
N PRO A 68 12.99 -0.98 0.35
CA PRO A 68 13.08 -2.22 1.10
C PRO A 68 14.00 -3.23 0.42
N THR A 69 14.83 -3.93 1.18
CA THR A 69 15.78 -4.91 0.64
C THR A 69 15.11 -6.11 -0.02
N SER A 70 13.84 -6.36 0.30
CA SER A 70 13.01 -7.45 -0.24
C SER A 70 12.06 -7.05 -1.36
N ALA A 71 11.99 -5.76 -1.73
CA ALA A 71 11.06 -5.29 -2.74
C ALA A 71 11.61 -5.40 -4.15
N ALA A 72 10.76 -5.76 -5.13
CA ALA A 72 10.97 -5.40 -6.52
C ALA A 72 10.56 -3.93 -6.73
N HIS A 73 11.14 -3.24 -7.70
CA HIS A 73 10.78 -1.86 -8.02
C HIS A 73 10.13 -1.78 -9.40
N ILE A 74 8.86 -1.35 -9.44
CA ILE A 74 8.10 -1.15 -10.68
C ILE A 74 7.27 0.14 -10.49
N PRO A 75 7.69 1.28 -11.05
CA PRO A 75 7.04 2.56 -10.78
C PRO A 75 5.64 2.64 -11.41
N TYR A 76 4.63 2.89 -10.59
CA TYR A 76 3.26 3.18 -11.04
C TYR A 76 3.11 4.60 -11.59
N MET A 77 3.90 5.52 -11.03
CA MET A 77 3.97 6.91 -11.51
C MET A 77 5.42 7.33 -11.63
N VAL A 78 5.70 8.18 -12.59
CA VAL A 78 7.03 8.73 -12.91
C VAL A 78 7.03 10.25 -12.76
N ILE A 79 8.21 10.83 -12.57
CA ILE A 79 8.42 12.28 -12.66
C ILE A 79 8.83 12.56 -14.09
N PRO A 80 8.05 13.32 -14.88
CA PRO A 80 8.45 13.72 -16.21
C PRO A 80 9.66 14.66 -16.15
N MET A 81 10.44 14.73 -17.23
CA MET A 81 11.64 15.59 -17.29
C MET A 81 11.28 17.06 -17.04
N MET A 82 10.13 17.51 -17.52
CA MET A 82 9.58 18.85 -17.36
C MET A 82 8.30 18.77 -16.52
N ALA A 83 8.43 18.40 -15.25
CA ALA A 83 7.30 18.25 -14.36
C ALA A 83 6.68 19.62 -14.01
N ASP A 84 5.37 19.74 -14.17
CA ASP A 84 4.62 20.95 -13.80
C ASP A 84 4.52 21.10 -12.28
N TYR A 85 4.64 22.36 -11.83
CA TYR A 85 4.40 22.70 -10.44
C TYR A 85 2.90 22.76 -10.14
N ASN A 86 2.45 21.98 -9.18
CA ASN A 86 1.09 21.96 -8.70
C ASN A 86 1.00 22.76 -7.39
N SER A 87 0.41 23.95 -7.44
CA SER A 87 0.29 24.85 -6.30
C SER A 87 -0.64 24.33 -5.19
N GLU A 88 -1.66 23.53 -5.55
CA GLU A 88 -2.56 22.93 -4.56
C GLU A 88 -1.86 21.87 -3.73
N LYS A 89 -0.97 21.10 -4.36
CA LYS A 89 -0.17 20.05 -3.69
C LYS A 89 1.11 20.62 -3.05
N GLY A 90 1.56 21.81 -3.46
CA GLY A 90 2.87 22.36 -3.11
C GLY A 90 4.01 21.44 -3.57
N SER A 91 3.91 20.86 -4.77
CA SER A 91 4.84 19.85 -5.29
C SER A 91 4.79 19.78 -6.81
N TYR A 92 5.73 19.08 -7.41
CA TYR A 92 5.67 18.72 -8.83
C TYR A 92 4.70 17.57 -9.06
N ASP A 93 3.99 17.60 -10.20
CA ASP A 93 3.10 16.52 -10.58
C ASP A 93 3.87 15.29 -11.05
N LEU A 94 3.27 14.14 -10.77
CA LEU A 94 3.69 12.84 -11.29
C LEU A 94 2.72 12.43 -12.38
N GLU A 95 3.22 11.78 -13.42
CA GLU A 95 2.44 11.15 -14.48
C GLU A 95 2.31 9.64 -14.25
N LEU A 96 1.23 9.06 -14.75
CA LEU A 96 1.09 7.60 -14.77
C LEU A 96 2.16 6.99 -15.67
N ASN A 97 2.78 5.92 -15.21
CA ASN A 97 3.62 5.09 -16.06
C ASN A 97 2.71 4.23 -16.96
N PRO A 98 2.66 4.49 -18.28
CA PRO A 98 1.79 3.73 -19.19
C PRO A 98 2.20 2.25 -19.27
N ASP A 99 3.46 1.95 -19.01
CA ASP A 99 4.01 0.59 -19.11
C ASP A 99 3.85 -0.23 -17.80
N PHE A 100 3.36 0.39 -16.71
CA PHE A 100 3.19 -0.31 -15.44
C PHE A 100 2.40 -1.64 -15.57
N PRO A 101 1.30 -1.74 -16.33
CA PRO A 101 0.56 -3.00 -16.47
C PRO A 101 1.38 -4.10 -17.15
N SER A 102 2.11 -3.77 -18.22
CA SER A 102 2.97 -4.71 -18.97
C SER A 102 4.18 -5.14 -18.15
N ASP A 103 4.84 -4.18 -17.49
CA ASP A 103 6.02 -4.43 -16.66
C ASP A 103 5.67 -5.29 -15.44
N PHE A 104 4.54 -5.00 -14.80
CA PHE A 104 4.05 -5.83 -13.71
C PHE A 104 3.72 -7.26 -14.18
N LYS A 105 3.10 -7.41 -15.37
CA LYS A 105 2.84 -8.72 -15.96
C LYS A 105 4.13 -9.49 -16.22
N ALA A 106 5.13 -8.86 -16.84
CA ALA A 106 6.43 -9.46 -17.08
C ALA A 106 7.13 -9.90 -15.78
N TYR A 107 7.09 -9.05 -14.76
CA TYR A 107 7.58 -9.39 -13.42
C TYR A 107 6.86 -10.59 -12.82
N ALA A 108 5.52 -10.62 -12.89
CA ALA A 108 4.72 -11.70 -12.35
C ALA A 108 5.05 -13.04 -13.05
N GLU A 109 5.19 -13.03 -14.38
CA GLU A 109 5.61 -14.19 -15.18
C GLU A 109 7.01 -14.67 -14.80
N ALA A 110 7.98 -13.77 -14.72
CA ALA A 110 9.36 -14.09 -14.33
C ALA A 110 9.48 -14.67 -12.91
N LYS A 111 8.58 -14.26 -12.00
CA LYS A 111 8.51 -14.76 -10.61
C LYS A 111 7.57 -15.96 -10.44
N GLY A 112 6.91 -16.43 -11.50
CA GLY A 112 5.94 -17.52 -11.43
C GLY A 112 4.69 -17.19 -10.62
N LEU A 113 4.31 -15.90 -10.53
CA LEU A 113 3.14 -15.49 -9.79
C LEU A 113 1.87 -15.74 -10.60
N SER A 114 0.88 -16.33 -9.96
CA SER A 114 -0.47 -16.48 -10.50
C SER A 114 -1.34 -15.26 -10.16
N LYS A 115 -2.53 -15.19 -10.75
CA LYS A 115 -3.54 -14.17 -10.41
C LYS A 115 -4.02 -14.25 -8.93
N ALA A 116 -3.81 -15.39 -8.28
CA ALA A 116 -4.15 -15.62 -6.87
C ALA A 116 -2.95 -15.52 -5.92
N SER A 117 -1.76 -15.19 -6.42
CA SER A 117 -0.58 -14.98 -5.57
C SER A 117 -0.73 -13.71 -4.73
N PRO A 118 -0.40 -13.73 -3.43
CA PRO A 118 -0.44 -12.54 -2.59
C PRO A 118 0.64 -11.54 -2.98
N ILE A 119 0.21 -10.32 -3.30
CA ILE A 119 1.06 -9.21 -3.76
C ILE A 119 0.81 -8.03 -2.85
N ILE A 120 1.86 -7.42 -2.31
CA ILE A 120 1.79 -6.20 -1.53
C ILE A 120 2.34 -5.06 -2.38
N LEU A 121 1.54 -4.01 -2.60
CA LEU A 121 1.96 -2.79 -3.27
C LEU A 121 2.27 -1.73 -2.23
N MET A 122 3.45 -1.12 -2.34
CA MET A 122 3.91 -0.05 -1.46
C MET A 122 4.23 1.21 -2.26
N CYS A 123 3.66 2.33 -1.87
CA CYS A 123 4.07 3.65 -2.34
C CYS A 123 4.64 4.49 -1.18
N ARG A 124 4.56 5.80 -1.25
CA ARG A 124 5.04 6.70 -0.20
C ARG A 124 4.22 6.63 1.08
N SER A 125 2.86 6.63 0.96
CA SER A 125 1.92 6.75 2.09
C SER A 125 0.53 6.17 1.84
N GLY A 126 0.35 5.23 0.91
CA GLY A 126 -0.85 4.42 0.73
C GLY A 126 -1.78 4.80 -0.43
N SER A 127 -1.86 6.06 -0.89
CA SER A 127 -2.85 6.43 -1.91
C SER A 127 -2.53 5.98 -3.33
N ARG A 128 -1.27 5.92 -3.74
CA ARG A 128 -0.88 5.37 -5.05
C ARG A 128 -0.99 3.85 -5.07
N SER A 129 -0.63 3.17 -3.96
CA SER A 129 -0.77 1.72 -3.84
C SER A 129 -2.23 1.28 -3.92
N ALA A 130 -3.18 2.06 -3.39
CA ALA A 130 -4.60 1.78 -3.54
C ALA A 130 -5.04 1.81 -5.02
N ARG A 131 -4.69 2.88 -5.75
CA ARG A 131 -5.02 2.99 -7.19
C ARG A 131 -4.35 1.91 -8.05
N ALA A 132 -3.10 1.59 -7.75
CA ALA A 132 -2.40 0.51 -8.45
C ALA A 132 -2.99 -0.86 -8.11
N ALA A 133 -3.46 -1.08 -6.88
CA ALA A 133 -4.16 -2.30 -6.50
C ALA A 133 -5.47 -2.48 -7.27
N ASP A 134 -6.23 -1.40 -7.45
CA ASP A 134 -7.45 -1.41 -8.26
C ASP A 134 -7.16 -1.73 -9.74
N LEU A 135 -6.09 -1.16 -10.29
CA LEU A 135 -5.66 -1.49 -11.65
C LEU A 135 -5.29 -2.97 -11.79
N LEU A 136 -4.53 -3.54 -10.84
CA LEU A 136 -4.20 -4.97 -10.88
C LEU A 136 -5.43 -5.86 -10.66
N ALA A 137 -6.39 -5.43 -9.84
CA ALA A 137 -7.67 -6.12 -9.69
C ALA A 137 -8.46 -6.17 -11.01
N ASP A 138 -8.49 -5.06 -11.76
CA ASP A 138 -9.11 -5.00 -13.09
C ASP A 138 -8.40 -5.92 -14.12
N LEU A 139 -7.10 -6.17 -13.91
CA LEU A 139 -6.32 -7.15 -14.69
C LEU A 139 -6.49 -8.61 -14.18
N GLY A 140 -7.35 -8.85 -13.19
CA GLY A 140 -7.72 -10.17 -12.69
C GLY A 140 -6.87 -10.70 -11.54
N TYR A 141 -5.99 -9.88 -10.91
CA TYR A 141 -5.31 -10.28 -9.69
C TYR A 141 -6.26 -10.17 -8.50
N THR A 142 -6.36 -11.22 -7.68
CA THR A 142 -7.38 -11.34 -6.63
C THR A 142 -6.86 -11.15 -5.21
N LYS A 143 -5.55 -11.14 -5.01
CA LYS A 143 -4.90 -10.98 -3.70
C LYS A 143 -3.85 -9.85 -3.73
N VAL A 144 -4.31 -8.64 -4.06
CA VAL A 144 -3.46 -7.45 -4.07
C VAL A 144 -3.73 -6.63 -2.82
N TYR A 145 -2.76 -6.56 -1.95
CA TYR A 145 -2.80 -5.79 -0.71
C TYR A 145 -2.23 -4.39 -0.94
N SER A 146 -2.96 -3.37 -0.54
CA SER A 146 -2.44 -2.00 -0.49
C SER A 146 -1.80 -1.74 0.87
N MET A 147 -0.51 -1.39 0.90
CA MET A 147 0.14 -0.93 2.13
C MET A 147 -0.33 0.48 2.46
N THR A 148 -1.10 0.62 3.55
CA THR A 148 -1.85 1.83 3.87
C THR A 148 -0.99 2.99 4.35
N ASP A 149 0.15 2.70 4.96
CA ASP A 149 1.13 3.66 5.47
C ASP A 149 2.36 3.82 4.55
N GLY A 150 2.62 2.89 3.67
CA GLY A 150 3.67 2.96 2.65
C GLY A 150 5.09 3.01 3.21
N TYR A 151 6.01 3.59 2.45
CA TYR A 151 7.44 3.62 2.80
C TYR A 151 7.78 4.65 3.87
N GLU A 152 7.29 5.90 3.74
CA GLU A 152 7.60 7.00 4.65
C GLU A 152 6.54 7.22 5.73
N GLY A 153 5.32 6.72 5.55
CA GLY A 153 4.26 6.86 6.51
C GLY A 153 3.43 8.14 6.40
N ASP A 154 2.58 8.33 7.38
CA ASP A 154 1.72 9.49 7.53
C ASP A 154 2.47 10.65 8.18
N LYS A 155 1.96 11.87 7.95
CA LYS A 155 2.53 13.09 8.51
C LYS A 155 2.09 13.28 9.96
N VAL A 156 3.00 13.79 10.79
CA VAL A 156 2.67 14.29 12.13
C VAL A 156 1.68 15.44 12.01
N ALA A 157 0.57 15.37 12.74
CA ALA A 157 -0.53 16.29 12.62
C ALA A 157 -0.23 17.68 13.23
N ASP A 158 0.53 17.73 14.36
CA ASP A 158 0.83 18.94 15.10
C ASP A 158 2.16 18.82 15.89
N GLY A 159 2.50 19.90 16.62
CA GLY A 159 3.74 19.98 17.40
C GLY A 159 4.98 20.30 16.55
N PRO A 160 6.21 20.17 17.14
CA PRO A 160 7.47 20.61 16.51
C PRO A 160 7.85 19.84 15.26
N HIS A 161 7.27 18.67 15.05
CA HIS A 161 7.52 17.80 13.88
C HIS A 161 6.36 17.81 12.88
N LYS A 162 5.41 18.77 13.00
CA LYS A 162 4.26 18.87 12.10
C LYS A 162 4.66 18.81 10.63
N GLY A 163 4.00 17.94 9.88
CA GLY A 163 4.22 17.73 8.46
C GLY A 163 5.36 16.76 8.11
N GLN A 164 6.19 16.36 9.07
CA GLN A 164 7.21 15.32 8.89
C GLN A 164 6.56 13.93 8.90
N ARG A 165 7.12 12.97 8.14
CA ARG A 165 6.60 11.61 8.06
C ARG A 165 7.30 10.70 9.07
N LEU A 166 6.78 10.69 10.30
CA LEU A 166 7.35 9.98 11.44
C LEU A 166 6.36 9.08 12.18
N VAL A 167 5.10 8.98 11.70
CA VAL A 167 4.03 8.29 12.44
C VAL A 167 4.13 6.78 12.28
N ASN A 168 4.26 6.30 11.05
CA ASN A 168 4.23 4.89 10.65
C ASN A 168 4.99 4.71 9.33
N GLY A 169 4.80 3.58 8.64
CA GLY A 169 5.45 3.28 7.36
C GLY A 169 6.71 2.42 7.52
N TRP A 170 7.20 1.89 6.39
CA TRP A 170 8.29 0.90 6.34
C TRP A 170 9.55 1.33 7.10
N ARG A 171 10.02 2.56 6.83
CA ARG A 171 11.24 3.09 7.49
C ARG A 171 11.06 3.27 8.99
N ASN A 172 9.93 3.81 9.41
CA ASN A 172 9.67 4.09 10.83
C ASN A 172 9.35 2.81 11.61
N ALA A 173 8.89 1.75 10.94
CA ALA A 173 8.71 0.43 11.55
C ALA A 173 10.04 -0.34 11.77
N GLY A 174 11.18 0.25 11.40
CA GLY A 174 12.50 -0.38 11.58
C GLY A 174 12.76 -1.59 10.68
N LEU A 175 12.01 -1.73 9.59
CA LEU A 175 12.16 -2.82 8.62
C LEU A 175 13.37 -2.59 7.72
N GLY A 176 13.94 -3.67 7.19
CA GLY A 176 15.16 -3.62 6.38
C GLY A 176 15.00 -2.84 5.07
N TRP A 177 15.87 -1.86 4.84
CA TRP A 177 15.93 -1.06 3.62
C TRP A 177 17.38 -0.64 3.32
N SER A 178 17.64 -0.18 2.09
CA SER A 178 18.97 0.25 1.64
C SER A 178 18.87 1.39 0.63
N TYR A 179 19.89 2.26 0.60
CA TYR A 179 20.12 3.18 -0.52
C TYR A 179 20.71 2.49 -1.75
N LYS A 180 21.33 1.31 -1.57
CA LYS A 180 21.87 0.53 -2.69
C LYS A 180 20.75 -0.30 -3.30
N ILE A 181 20.57 -0.16 -4.60
CA ILE A 181 19.60 -0.89 -5.41
C ILE A 181 20.38 -1.99 -6.14
N SER A 182 19.98 -3.25 -5.98
CA SER A 182 20.58 -4.34 -6.74
C SER A 182 20.05 -4.35 -8.19
N ALA A 183 20.78 -5.03 -9.10
CA ALA A 183 20.33 -5.16 -10.48
C ALA A 183 18.96 -5.83 -10.60
N GLU A 184 18.68 -6.81 -9.72
CA GLU A 184 17.42 -7.55 -9.69
C GLU A 184 16.24 -6.70 -9.17
N GLN A 185 16.53 -5.62 -8.43
CA GLN A 185 15.53 -4.68 -7.93
C GLN A 185 15.33 -3.50 -8.87
N ALA A 186 16.34 -3.19 -9.70
CA ALA A 186 16.31 -2.00 -10.54
C ALA A 186 15.21 -2.12 -11.62
N TYR A 187 14.41 -1.08 -11.74
CA TYR A 187 13.50 -0.93 -12.86
C TYR A 187 14.25 -0.38 -14.08
N LEU A 188 14.36 -1.18 -15.11
CA LEU A 188 14.98 -0.85 -16.39
C LEU A 188 13.87 -0.71 -17.44
N ALA A 189 13.58 0.53 -17.84
CA ALA A 189 12.47 0.85 -18.75
C ALA A 189 12.63 0.33 -20.19
N ASP A 190 13.82 -0.19 -20.54
CA ASP A 190 14.20 -0.48 -21.91
C ASP A 190 14.72 -1.93 -22.11
N GLN A 191 14.19 -2.90 -21.35
CA GLN A 191 14.53 -4.32 -21.55
C GLN A 191 13.37 -5.10 -22.13
#